data_6eac1fe78c66785546c95839c216c48f
#
_entry.id   6eac1fe78c66785546c95839c216c48f
#
_cell.length_a   1.000
_cell.length_b   1.000
_cell.length_c   1.000
_cell.angle_alpha   90.00
_cell.angle_beta   90.00
_cell.angle_gamma   90.00
#
_symmetry.space_group_name_H-M   'P 1'
#
loop_
_entity.id
_entity.type
_entity.pdbx_description
1 polymer ?
#
loop_
_entity_poly.entity_id
_entity_poly.type
_entity_poly.pdbx_seq_one_letter_code
_entity_poly.pdbx_strand_id
1 'polypeptide(L)'
;MKKIYTILLITLILNPANILVAEDTPIIVISAGKTLQSIDTVGSTIEVIDSEAINNSSYSMLGEVINEFSTSNNFFQTGGSGGNTAIQLRGLEKRYSTVYLDGVKMMDPSSPDGSFYLDNLTKNGIERVEILKGTQSSLYGSNAIGGTINIFTKKGEIGKHSDIEVETSSENTKNINYSFHGANKKFNYFIGLNKYLTDGISQMNDNDEKDMYRNDNIIGNFGYEVNDNFSIENSLRFADTFYEYDTVLKSRTDDGVSTDNIEFSNSLKLIHKKDNFKNTLSYNKLQIERYTTDYLGAKQNYFGHRDAFNYLGEYNLSLDNKIVYGVESELDASRM
;
A
#
# COMPACT_ATOMS: atom_id res chain seq x y z
N MET A 1 3.93 -68.43 -5.72
CA MET A 1 3.47 -67.13 -5.19
C MET A 1 4.58 -66.28 -4.52
N LYS A 2 5.54 -66.83 -3.79
CA LYS A 2 6.64 -66.06 -3.17
C LYS A 2 7.59 -65.32 -4.13
N LYS A 3 7.79 -65.81 -5.38
CA LYS A 3 8.68 -65.19 -6.37
C LYS A 3 8.10 -63.92 -7.05
N ILE A 4 6.79 -63.77 -7.06
CA ILE A 4 6.13 -62.60 -7.67
C ILE A 4 6.22 -61.37 -6.75
N TYR A 5 6.15 -61.55 -5.44
CA TYR A 5 6.28 -60.45 -4.46
C TYR A 5 7.70 -59.86 -4.39
N THR A 6 8.73 -60.69 -4.64
CA THR A 6 10.11 -60.22 -4.66
C THR A 6 10.41 -59.33 -5.87
N ILE A 7 9.81 -59.60 -7.03
CA ILE A 7 9.97 -58.79 -8.22
C ILE A 7 9.19 -57.47 -8.09
N LEU A 8 8.02 -57.47 -7.44
CA LEU A 8 7.23 -56.27 -7.19
C LEU A 8 7.91 -55.34 -6.19
N LEU A 9 8.61 -55.86 -5.19
CA LEU A 9 9.36 -55.06 -4.21
C LEU A 9 10.62 -54.39 -4.83
N ILE A 10 11.28 -55.06 -5.75
CA ILE A 10 12.47 -54.54 -6.45
C ILE A 10 12.11 -53.42 -7.44
N THR A 11 10.95 -53.49 -8.09
CA THR A 11 10.48 -52.42 -8.99
C THR A 11 10.03 -51.17 -8.24
N LEU A 12 9.62 -51.25 -6.97
CA LEU A 12 9.28 -50.10 -6.14
C LEU A 12 10.51 -49.30 -5.65
N ILE A 13 11.67 -50.00 -5.53
CA ILE A 13 12.92 -49.36 -5.08
C ILE A 13 13.71 -48.69 -6.21
N LEU A 14 13.40 -49.01 -7.48
CA LEU A 14 14.09 -48.47 -8.64
C LEU A 14 13.38 -47.32 -9.35
N ASN A 15 12.26 -46.82 -8.82
CA ASN A 15 11.75 -45.54 -9.27
C ASN A 15 12.58 -44.41 -8.64
N PRO A 16 13.43 -43.69 -9.39
CA PRO A 16 14.02 -42.47 -8.87
C PRO A 16 12.85 -41.53 -8.57
N ALA A 17 12.67 -41.19 -7.30
CA ALA A 17 11.81 -40.08 -6.94
C ALA A 17 12.38 -38.87 -7.68
N ASN A 18 11.69 -38.41 -8.73
CA ASN A 18 11.93 -37.10 -9.26
C ASN A 18 11.68 -36.12 -8.12
N ILE A 19 12.73 -35.74 -7.43
CA ILE A 19 12.71 -34.58 -6.53
C ILE A 19 12.48 -33.42 -7.49
N LEU A 20 11.23 -32.98 -7.59
CA LEU A 20 10.91 -31.64 -8.13
C LEU A 20 11.61 -30.67 -7.18
N VAL A 21 12.82 -30.27 -7.55
CA VAL A 21 13.42 -29.07 -6.96
C VAL A 21 12.55 -27.95 -7.50
N ALA A 22 11.73 -27.37 -6.63
CA ALA A 22 11.05 -26.12 -6.95
C ALA A 22 12.17 -25.14 -7.29
N GLU A 23 12.22 -24.69 -8.54
CA GLU A 23 13.11 -23.62 -8.96
C GLU A 23 12.57 -22.38 -8.26
N ASP A 24 13.30 -21.90 -7.24
CA ASP A 24 12.95 -20.65 -6.53
C ASP A 24 12.98 -19.51 -7.55
N THR A 25 11.81 -19.12 -8.04
CA THR A 25 11.68 -17.93 -8.88
C THR A 25 12.06 -16.71 -8.02
N PRO A 26 13.06 -15.92 -8.44
CA PRO A 26 13.51 -14.80 -7.62
C PRO A 26 12.39 -13.77 -7.44
N ILE A 27 12.19 -13.32 -6.21
CA ILE A 27 11.26 -12.23 -5.89
C ILE A 27 11.82 -10.94 -6.50
N ILE A 28 11.04 -10.30 -7.38
CA ILE A 28 11.43 -9.04 -8.02
C ILE A 28 10.85 -7.87 -7.23
N VAL A 29 11.70 -6.95 -6.82
CA VAL A 29 11.35 -5.75 -6.06
C VAL A 29 11.70 -4.47 -6.82
N ILE A 30 11.05 -3.38 -6.47
CA ILE A 30 11.24 -2.06 -7.10
C ILE A 30 11.86 -1.07 -6.12
N SER A 31 11.50 -1.16 -4.84
CA SER A 31 11.79 -0.14 -3.84
C SER A 31 13.28 0.12 -3.64
N ALA A 32 14.11 -0.91 -3.69
CA ALA A 32 15.52 -0.78 -3.31
C ALA A 32 16.35 0.14 -4.24
N GLY A 33 15.96 0.22 -5.52
CA GLY A 33 16.67 1.06 -6.50
C GLY A 33 15.73 1.93 -7.35
N LYS A 34 14.45 2.04 -7.00
CA LYS A 34 13.38 2.62 -7.84
C LYS A 34 13.27 1.92 -9.21
N THR A 35 13.88 0.74 -9.37
CA THR A 35 13.89 -0.07 -10.60
C THR A 35 13.72 -1.54 -10.27
N LEU A 36 13.26 -2.33 -11.24
CA LEU A 36 13.12 -3.79 -11.09
C LEU A 36 14.49 -4.43 -10.83
N GLN A 37 14.59 -5.22 -9.76
CA GLN A 37 15.76 -6.01 -9.42
C GLN A 37 15.37 -7.23 -8.58
N SER A 38 16.19 -8.28 -8.59
CA SER A 38 15.98 -9.43 -7.70
C SER A 38 16.24 -9.03 -6.25
N ILE A 39 15.43 -9.53 -5.33
CA ILE A 39 15.58 -9.31 -3.90
C ILE A 39 16.97 -9.72 -3.40
N ASP A 40 17.56 -10.78 -3.99
CA ASP A 40 18.88 -11.30 -3.63
C ASP A 40 20.04 -10.34 -3.95
N THR A 41 19.77 -9.35 -4.83
CA THR A 41 20.76 -8.32 -5.21
C THR A 41 20.64 -7.04 -4.39
N VAL A 42 19.65 -6.98 -3.49
CA VAL A 42 19.40 -5.79 -2.66
C VAL A 42 20.36 -5.74 -1.48
N GLY A 43 21.14 -4.68 -1.39
CA GLY A 43 22.08 -4.45 -0.27
C GLY A 43 21.43 -4.00 1.05
N SER A 44 20.11 -3.80 1.07
CA SER A 44 19.32 -3.39 2.24
C SER A 44 18.34 -4.47 2.66
N THR A 45 17.95 -4.50 3.93
CA THR A 45 16.89 -5.39 4.38
C THR A 45 15.56 -4.98 3.77
N ILE A 46 14.94 -5.88 3.03
CA ILE A 46 13.61 -5.69 2.43
C ILE A 46 12.69 -6.83 2.83
N GLU A 47 11.46 -6.50 3.15
CA GLU A 47 10.35 -7.46 3.34
C GLU A 47 9.33 -7.23 2.25
N VAL A 48 8.76 -8.31 1.73
CA VAL A 48 7.68 -8.27 0.73
C VAL A 48 6.49 -9.01 1.29
N ILE A 49 5.35 -8.33 1.33
CA ILE A 49 4.05 -8.91 1.63
C ILE A 49 3.32 -8.98 0.28
N ASP A 50 3.14 -10.16 -0.25
CA ASP A 50 2.54 -10.40 -1.55
C ASP A 50 1.01 -10.42 -1.53
N SER A 51 0.39 -10.55 -2.69
CA SER A 51 -1.06 -10.55 -2.84
C SER A 51 -1.72 -11.75 -2.16
N GLU A 52 -1.03 -12.89 -2.07
CA GLU A 52 -1.55 -14.08 -1.40
C GLU A 52 -1.65 -13.84 0.12
N ALA A 53 -0.59 -13.33 0.74
CA ALA A 53 -0.59 -12.96 2.15
C ALA A 53 -1.66 -11.89 2.46
N ILE A 54 -1.75 -10.83 1.63
CA ILE A 54 -2.73 -9.76 1.79
C ILE A 54 -4.17 -10.29 1.70
N ASN A 55 -4.46 -11.12 0.70
CA ASN A 55 -5.82 -11.66 0.51
C ASN A 55 -6.20 -12.65 1.62
N ASN A 56 -5.25 -13.43 2.15
CA ASN A 56 -5.48 -14.41 3.21
C ASN A 56 -5.55 -13.78 4.62
N SER A 57 -5.16 -12.52 4.78
CA SER A 57 -5.30 -11.81 6.06
C SER A 57 -6.77 -11.65 6.43
N SER A 58 -7.08 -11.83 7.71
CA SER A 58 -8.40 -11.56 8.28
C SER A 58 -8.65 -10.08 8.53
N TYR A 59 -7.64 -9.24 8.44
CA TYR A 59 -7.76 -7.79 8.62
C TYR A 59 -8.22 -7.11 7.33
N SER A 60 -9.04 -6.07 7.47
CA SER A 60 -9.52 -5.26 6.35
C SER A 60 -8.64 -4.03 6.09
N MET A 61 -7.98 -3.51 7.14
CA MET A 61 -7.11 -2.33 7.04
C MET A 61 -5.67 -2.74 6.75
N LEU A 62 -5.03 -2.06 5.79
CA LEU A 62 -3.68 -2.42 5.33
C LEU A 62 -2.62 -2.27 6.42
N GLY A 63 -2.79 -1.32 7.36
CA GLY A 63 -1.89 -1.14 8.50
C GLY A 63 -1.80 -2.39 9.38
N GLU A 64 -2.93 -3.02 9.67
CA GLU A 64 -3.02 -4.27 10.44
C GLU A 64 -2.43 -5.45 9.66
N VAL A 65 -2.70 -5.54 8.35
CA VAL A 65 -2.09 -6.55 7.47
C VAL A 65 -0.56 -6.43 7.48
N ILE A 66 -0.02 -5.23 7.38
CA ILE A 66 1.43 -5.00 7.46
C ILE A 66 1.96 -5.46 8.82
N ASN A 67 1.24 -5.18 9.90
CA ASN A 67 1.64 -5.60 11.25
C ASN A 67 1.63 -7.13 11.43
N GLU A 68 0.70 -7.83 10.79
CA GLU A 68 0.59 -9.29 10.84
C GLU A 68 1.80 -9.97 10.19
N PHE A 69 2.25 -9.47 9.03
CA PHE A 69 3.28 -10.14 8.22
C PHE A 69 4.68 -9.56 8.36
N SER A 70 4.83 -8.35 8.90
CA SER A 70 6.15 -7.74 9.08
C SER A 70 6.68 -7.91 10.50
N THR A 71 7.89 -8.42 10.63
CA THR A 71 8.50 -8.80 11.92
C THR A 71 9.28 -7.69 12.62
N SER A 72 9.54 -6.57 11.99
CA SER A 72 10.42 -5.51 12.53
C SER A 72 9.84 -4.11 12.40
N ASN A 73 8.53 -4.02 12.34
CA ASN A 73 7.81 -2.77 12.55
C ASN A 73 7.11 -2.80 13.90
N ASN A 74 6.78 -1.64 14.39
CA ASN A 74 5.86 -1.46 15.50
C ASN A 74 4.65 -0.70 14.95
N PHE A 75 3.54 -1.40 14.79
CA PHE A 75 2.26 -0.78 14.44
C PHE A 75 1.63 -0.23 15.70
N PHE A 76 1.21 1.00 15.63
CA PHE A 76 0.55 1.70 16.70
C PHE A 76 -0.75 2.32 16.20
N GLN A 77 -1.83 2.12 16.93
CA GLN A 77 -3.13 2.72 16.69
C GLN A 77 -3.68 3.27 17.98
N THR A 78 -4.16 4.51 17.97
CA THR A 78 -4.87 5.10 19.09
C THR A 78 -6.37 4.94 18.89
N GLY A 79 -7.01 4.29 19.84
CA GLY A 79 -8.46 4.09 19.81
C GLY A 79 -8.94 3.05 18.81
N GLY A 80 -10.16 3.23 18.32
CA GLY A 80 -10.81 2.36 17.34
C GLY A 80 -10.34 2.58 15.91
N SER A 81 -11.07 1.98 14.95
CA SER A 81 -10.84 2.18 13.51
C SER A 81 -10.90 3.65 13.15
N GLY A 82 -10.04 4.10 12.23
CA GLY A 82 -9.94 5.51 11.82
C GLY A 82 -9.07 6.38 12.73
N GLY A 83 -8.67 5.87 13.90
CA GLY A 83 -7.79 6.57 14.80
C GLY A 83 -6.39 6.82 14.24
N ASN A 84 -5.58 7.58 14.99
CA ASN A 84 -4.21 7.88 14.55
C ASN A 84 -3.36 6.61 14.51
N THR A 85 -3.00 6.18 13.32
CA THR A 85 -2.14 5.03 13.08
C THR A 85 -0.71 5.44 12.76
N ALA A 86 0.22 4.58 13.11
CA ALA A 86 1.63 4.75 12.74
C ALA A 86 2.32 3.41 12.56
N ILE A 87 3.21 3.33 11.59
CA ILE A 87 4.20 2.28 11.50
C ILE A 87 5.57 2.87 11.82
N GLN A 88 6.19 2.33 12.85
CA GLN A 88 7.53 2.70 13.28
C GLN A 88 8.53 1.67 12.79
N LEU A 89 9.35 2.02 11.82
CA LEU A 89 10.40 1.16 11.34
C LEU A 89 11.64 1.29 12.25
N ARG A 90 12.14 0.15 12.74
CA ARG A 90 13.32 0.10 13.64
C ARG A 90 13.17 0.94 14.91
N GLY A 91 11.95 1.13 15.41
CA GLY A 91 11.67 1.92 16.63
C GLY A 91 11.79 3.43 16.46
N LEU A 92 11.98 3.94 15.24
CA LEU A 92 11.97 5.36 14.97
C LEU A 92 10.54 5.91 14.89
N GLU A 93 10.37 7.19 15.22
CA GLU A 93 9.07 7.85 15.12
C GLU A 93 8.51 7.78 13.68
N LYS A 94 7.17 7.77 13.55
CA LYS A 94 6.45 7.62 12.27
C LYS A 94 6.90 8.60 11.17
N ARG A 95 7.30 9.83 11.53
CA ARG A 95 7.81 10.85 10.58
C ARG A 95 9.10 10.46 9.86
N TYR A 96 9.81 9.43 10.36
CA TYR A 96 11.04 8.91 9.76
C TYR A 96 10.82 7.68 8.90
N SER A 97 9.54 7.31 8.66
CA SER A 97 9.12 6.23 7.78
C SER A 97 8.24 6.80 6.68
N THR A 98 8.69 6.76 5.44
CA THR A 98 7.94 7.34 4.32
C THR A 98 7.08 6.29 3.65
N VAL A 99 5.81 6.59 3.42
CA VAL A 99 4.85 5.72 2.74
C VAL A 99 4.63 6.21 1.31
N TYR A 100 4.66 5.28 0.36
CA TYR A 100 4.36 5.54 -1.05
C TYR A 100 3.24 4.61 -1.53
N LEU A 101 2.31 5.15 -2.31
CA LEU A 101 1.29 4.38 -3.04
C LEU A 101 1.51 4.61 -4.54
N ASP A 102 1.92 3.57 -5.28
CA ASP A 102 2.26 3.61 -6.72
C ASP A 102 3.26 4.73 -7.10
N GLY A 103 4.08 5.15 -6.14
CA GLY A 103 5.07 6.22 -6.29
C GLY A 103 4.61 7.60 -5.83
N VAL A 104 3.35 7.76 -5.42
CA VAL A 104 2.88 8.96 -4.73
C VAL A 104 3.30 8.91 -3.26
N LYS A 105 4.01 9.92 -2.79
CA LYS A 105 4.38 10.07 -1.38
C LYS A 105 3.16 10.50 -0.56
N MET A 106 2.69 9.62 0.32
CA MET A 106 1.41 9.74 1.03
C MET A 106 1.48 10.59 2.31
N MET A 107 2.62 11.13 2.65
CA MET A 107 2.78 11.96 3.86
C MET A 107 1.99 13.25 3.74
N ASP A 108 1.10 13.51 4.71
CA ASP A 108 0.20 14.68 4.73
C ASP A 108 0.97 16.01 4.92
N PRO A 109 0.97 16.92 3.93
CA PRO A 109 1.63 18.22 4.06
C PRO A 109 0.98 19.17 5.07
N SER A 110 -0.26 18.93 5.48
CA SER A 110 -0.97 19.72 6.48
C SER A 110 -0.75 19.23 7.91
N SER A 111 -0.16 18.04 8.08
CA SER A 111 0.18 17.50 9.39
C SER A 111 1.57 17.95 9.84
N PRO A 112 1.75 18.44 11.08
CA PRO A 112 3.04 18.89 11.59
C PRO A 112 4.15 17.82 11.57
N ASP A 113 3.77 16.55 11.65
CA ASP A 113 4.68 15.41 11.62
C ASP A 113 4.68 14.69 10.26
N GLY A 114 3.92 15.17 9.27
CA GLY A 114 3.79 14.58 7.95
C GLY A 114 3.24 13.15 7.97
N SER A 115 2.46 12.77 8.99
CA SER A 115 1.98 11.40 9.12
C SER A 115 1.03 11.02 7.98
N PHE A 116 1.06 9.75 7.62
CA PHE A 116 0.02 9.11 6.83
C PHE A 116 -0.79 8.18 7.73
N TYR A 117 -2.11 8.28 7.67
CA TYR A 117 -3.02 7.43 8.43
C TYR A 117 -3.30 6.16 7.64
N LEU A 118 -2.63 5.07 8.01
CA LEU A 118 -2.76 3.78 7.32
C LEU A 118 -4.15 3.16 7.45
N ASP A 119 -4.94 3.55 8.45
CA ASP A 119 -6.34 3.14 8.59
C ASP A 119 -7.26 3.72 7.51
N ASN A 120 -6.82 4.71 6.77
CA ASN A 120 -7.56 5.20 5.61
C ASN A 120 -7.34 4.33 4.37
N LEU A 121 -6.46 3.32 4.44
CA LEU A 121 -6.15 2.44 3.34
C LEU A 121 -6.55 1.00 3.66
N THR A 122 -7.53 0.49 2.92
CA THR A 122 -7.97 -0.90 3.00
C THR A 122 -7.06 -1.82 2.16
N LYS A 123 -7.08 -3.12 2.44
CA LYS A 123 -6.33 -4.13 1.65
C LYS A 123 -6.85 -4.29 0.21
N ASN A 124 -8.08 -3.82 -0.07
CA ASN A 124 -8.71 -3.98 -1.37
C ASN A 124 -7.89 -3.29 -2.49
N GLY A 125 -7.65 -4.04 -3.56
CA GLY A 125 -6.91 -3.53 -4.73
C GLY A 125 -5.41 -3.41 -4.52
N ILE A 126 -4.85 -3.91 -3.40
CA ILE A 126 -3.40 -3.93 -3.17
C ILE A 126 -2.82 -5.23 -3.71
N GLU A 127 -1.75 -5.11 -4.49
CA GLU A 127 -1.00 -6.23 -5.08
C GLU A 127 0.10 -6.72 -4.14
N ARG A 128 0.89 -5.80 -3.60
CA ARG A 128 1.95 -6.10 -2.64
C ARG A 128 2.41 -4.87 -1.88
N VAL A 129 3.10 -5.12 -0.78
CA VAL A 129 3.79 -4.11 0.02
C VAL A 129 5.27 -4.47 0.10
N GLU A 130 6.15 -3.53 -0.23
CA GLU A 130 7.60 -3.66 -0.08
C GLU A 130 8.08 -2.73 1.05
N ILE A 131 8.64 -3.30 2.12
CA ILE A 131 9.14 -2.57 3.28
C ILE A 131 10.66 -2.58 3.24
N LEU A 132 11.23 -1.45 2.89
CA LEU A 132 12.67 -1.26 2.82
C LEU A 132 13.17 -0.63 4.12
N LYS A 133 14.01 -1.35 4.86
CA LYS A 133 14.45 -0.97 6.21
C LYS A 133 15.83 -0.33 6.23
N GLY A 134 15.98 0.71 7.04
CA GLY A 134 17.21 1.48 7.17
C GLY A 134 17.18 2.75 6.34
N THR A 135 18.28 3.51 6.40
CA THR A 135 18.35 4.83 5.78
C THR A 135 18.27 4.74 4.26
N GLN A 136 17.20 5.31 3.70
CA GLN A 136 16.92 5.39 2.28
C GLN A 136 16.88 6.84 1.78
N SER A 137 17.42 7.76 2.56
CA SER A 137 17.32 9.21 2.31
C SER A 137 17.94 9.65 0.97
N SER A 138 18.91 8.90 0.45
CA SER A 138 19.53 9.18 -0.86
C SER A 138 18.58 8.99 -2.04
N LEU A 139 17.59 8.09 -1.93
CA LEU A 139 16.63 7.79 -2.98
C LEU A 139 15.22 8.32 -2.69
N TYR A 140 14.88 8.47 -1.41
CA TYR A 140 13.49 8.73 -0.96
C TYR A 140 13.35 10.03 -0.15
N GLY A 141 14.43 10.81 -0.04
CA GLY A 141 14.42 12.10 0.65
C GLY A 141 14.61 12.01 2.17
N SER A 142 14.63 13.15 2.83
CA SER A 142 15.06 13.31 4.23
C SER A 142 14.24 12.54 5.26
N ASN A 143 12.98 12.25 4.98
CA ASN A 143 12.09 11.54 5.91
C ASN A 143 12.31 10.01 5.94
N ALA A 144 13.05 9.44 4.98
CA ALA A 144 13.27 8.00 4.88
C ALA A 144 14.51 7.52 5.68
N ILE A 145 14.62 7.92 6.95
CA ILE A 145 15.71 7.54 7.85
C ILE A 145 15.49 6.13 8.41
N GLY A 146 14.28 5.81 8.82
CA GLY A 146 13.89 4.48 9.32
C GLY A 146 13.67 3.48 8.19
N GLY A 147 13.23 3.97 7.05
CA GLY A 147 12.92 3.17 5.87
C GLY A 147 11.77 3.72 5.05
N THR A 148 11.32 2.91 4.08
CA THR A 148 10.16 3.21 3.24
C THR A 148 9.20 2.04 3.18
N ILE A 149 7.92 2.35 3.08
CA ILE A 149 6.83 1.41 2.83
C ILE A 149 6.27 1.75 1.46
N ASN A 150 6.47 0.87 0.49
CA ASN A 150 6.00 1.07 -0.89
C ASN A 150 4.85 0.11 -1.16
N ILE A 151 3.69 0.67 -1.45
CA ILE A 151 2.45 -0.04 -1.68
C ILE A 151 2.16 0.02 -3.18
N PHE A 152 1.88 -1.14 -3.77
CA PHE A 152 1.57 -1.28 -5.18
C PHE A 152 0.16 -1.80 -5.35
N THR A 153 -0.62 -1.15 -6.22
CA THR A 153 -1.99 -1.56 -6.55
C THR A 153 -2.02 -2.62 -7.63
N LYS A 154 -3.07 -3.43 -7.63
CA LYS A 154 -3.32 -4.46 -8.64
C LYS A 154 -3.43 -3.86 -10.03
N LYS A 155 -2.96 -4.60 -11.02
CA LYS A 155 -3.13 -4.30 -12.45
C LYS A 155 -4.13 -5.29 -13.07
N GLY A 156 -4.65 -4.94 -14.23
CA GLY A 156 -5.54 -5.84 -14.97
C GLY A 156 -4.81 -7.05 -15.52
N GLU A 157 -5.43 -8.22 -15.44
CA GLU A 157 -4.97 -9.46 -16.03
C GLU A 157 -5.65 -9.72 -17.38
N ILE A 158 -5.06 -10.59 -18.23
CA ILE A 158 -5.61 -10.93 -19.54
C ILE A 158 -7.03 -11.49 -19.41
N GLY A 159 -7.97 -10.92 -20.14
CA GLY A 159 -9.39 -11.25 -20.04
C GLY A 159 -10.20 -10.13 -19.41
N LYS A 160 -11.34 -10.50 -18.85
CA LYS A 160 -12.23 -9.63 -18.07
C LYS A 160 -12.65 -10.38 -16.81
N HIS A 161 -12.44 -9.79 -15.68
CA HIS A 161 -12.66 -10.40 -14.38
C HIS A 161 -13.44 -9.43 -13.49
N SER A 162 -14.18 -9.97 -12.56
CA SER A 162 -14.84 -9.19 -11.51
C SER A 162 -14.94 -10.03 -10.26
N ASP A 163 -14.67 -9.44 -9.11
CA ASP A 163 -14.71 -10.09 -7.81
C ASP A 163 -15.57 -9.27 -6.87
N ILE A 164 -16.31 -9.95 -6.02
CA ILE A 164 -17.06 -9.35 -4.92
C ILE A 164 -16.71 -10.10 -3.64
N GLU A 165 -16.43 -9.36 -2.59
CA GLU A 165 -16.20 -9.87 -1.25
C GLU A 165 -17.10 -9.12 -0.28
N VAL A 166 -17.75 -9.84 0.62
CA VAL A 166 -18.60 -9.27 1.67
C VAL A 166 -18.20 -9.89 2.99
N GLU A 167 -17.81 -9.05 3.92
CA GLU A 167 -17.44 -9.44 5.27
C GLU A 167 -18.38 -8.79 6.28
N THR A 168 -18.67 -9.50 7.37
CA THR A 168 -19.37 -8.98 8.54
C THR A 168 -18.63 -9.43 9.79
N SER A 169 -18.53 -8.55 10.78
CA SER A 169 -17.81 -8.82 12.03
C SER A 169 -18.55 -8.21 13.23
N SER A 170 -17.93 -8.29 14.42
CA SER A 170 -18.40 -7.62 15.62
C SER A 170 -18.61 -6.12 15.41
N GLU A 171 -19.25 -5.47 16.35
CA GLU A 171 -19.56 -4.02 16.32
C GLU A 171 -20.30 -3.58 15.04
N ASN A 172 -21.21 -4.44 14.55
CA ASN A 172 -21.99 -4.22 13.32
C ASN A 172 -21.11 -3.89 12.09
N THR A 173 -19.87 -4.39 12.09
CA THR A 173 -18.90 -4.16 11.02
C THR A 173 -19.37 -4.79 9.72
N LYS A 174 -19.33 -4.03 8.65
CA LYS A 174 -19.66 -4.43 7.28
C LYS A 174 -18.57 -3.93 6.35
N ASN A 175 -18.00 -4.83 5.56
CA ASN A 175 -17.02 -4.53 4.53
C ASN A 175 -17.46 -5.14 3.21
N ILE A 176 -17.59 -4.32 2.19
CA ILE A 176 -17.97 -4.73 0.84
C ILE A 176 -16.88 -4.27 -0.10
N ASN A 177 -16.27 -5.22 -0.78
CA ASN A 177 -15.28 -5.01 -1.82
C ASN A 177 -15.84 -5.46 -3.16
N TYR A 178 -15.68 -4.63 -4.17
CA TYR A 178 -15.96 -4.99 -5.55
C TYR A 178 -14.78 -4.60 -6.42
N SER A 179 -14.30 -5.50 -7.26
CA SER A 179 -13.29 -5.19 -8.26
C SER A 179 -13.73 -5.58 -9.65
N PHE A 180 -13.28 -4.79 -10.62
CA PHE A 180 -13.45 -5.05 -12.04
C PHE A 180 -12.12 -4.78 -12.74
N HIS A 181 -11.58 -5.79 -13.42
CA HIS A 181 -10.27 -5.68 -14.04
C HIS A 181 -10.16 -6.50 -15.32
N GLY A 182 -9.19 -6.14 -16.14
CA GLY A 182 -8.93 -6.87 -17.37
C GLY A 182 -7.78 -6.29 -18.16
N ALA A 183 -7.31 -7.08 -19.11
CA ALA A 183 -6.28 -6.66 -20.04
C ALA A 183 -6.45 -7.25 -21.44
N ASN A 184 -5.89 -6.55 -22.40
CA ASN A 184 -5.60 -7.02 -23.75
C ASN A 184 -4.16 -6.62 -24.11
N LYS A 185 -3.76 -6.80 -25.40
CA LYS A 185 -2.39 -6.49 -25.83
C LYS A 185 -1.96 -5.03 -25.66
N LYS A 186 -2.88 -4.08 -25.57
CA LYS A 186 -2.57 -2.65 -25.53
C LYS A 186 -3.05 -1.95 -24.27
N PHE A 187 -4.06 -2.49 -23.61
CA PHE A 187 -4.70 -1.80 -22.48
C PHE A 187 -4.92 -2.78 -21.34
N ASN A 188 -4.59 -2.35 -20.15
CA ASN A 188 -4.95 -3.01 -18.90
C ASN A 188 -5.65 -2.02 -17.96
N TYR A 189 -6.53 -2.52 -17.14
CA TYR A 189 -7.24 -1.72 -16.15
C TYR A 189 -7.58 -2.56 -14.92
N PHE A 190 -7.54 -1.91 -13.78
CA PHE A 190 -8.07 -2.39 -12.51
C PHE A 190 -8.89 -1.25 -11.88
N ILE A 191 -10.09 -1.55 -11.39
CA ILE A 191 -10.93 -0.63 -10.62
C ILE A 191 -11.42 -1.39 -9.40
N GLY A 192 -11.07 -0.92 -8.22
CA GLY A 192 -11.52 -1.44 -6.94
C GLY A 192 -12.41 -0.42 -6.23
N LEU A 193 -13.53 -0.87 -5.71
CA LEU A 193 -14.46 -0.11 -4.90
C LEU A 193 -14.57 -0.80 -3.54
N ASN A 194 -14.47 -0.03 -2.47
CA ASN A 194 -14.63 -0.53 -1.13
C ASN A 194 -15.56 0.37 -0.32
N LYS A 195 -16.39 -0.26 0.51
CA LYS A 195 -17.16 0.40 1.54
C LYS A 195 -17.02 -0.35 2.85
N TYR A 196 -16.41 0.29 3.82
CA TYR A 196 -16.26 -0.22 5.18
C TYR A 196 -17.05 0.65 6.16
N LEU A 197 -17.77 0.02 7.06
CA LEU A 197 -18.54 0.66 8.12
C LEU A 197 -18.47 -0.18 9.39
N THR A 198 -18.26 0.45 10.53
CA THR A 198 -18.37 -0.17 11.86
C THR A 198 -18.98 0.83 12.84
N ASP A 199 -19.76 0.33 13.79
CA ASP A 199 -20.21 1.16 14.91
C ASP A 199 -19.05 1.47 15.86
N GLY A 200 -17.96 0.67 15.80
CA GLY A 200 -16.78 0.86 16.62
C GLY A 200 -16.99 0.49 18.10
N ILE A 201 -16.03 0.91 18.88
CA ILE A 201 -16.02 0.79 20.35
C ILE A 201 -15.70 2.14 20.95
N SER A 202 -16.19 2.45 22.15
CA SER A 202 -15.77 3.65 22.86
C SER A 202 -14.26 3.63 23.14
N GLN A 203 -13.61 4.75 22.91
CA GLN A 203 -12.19 4.94 23.27
C GLN A 203 -12.02 5.27 24.76
N MET A 204 -13.11 5.60 25.45
CA MET A 204 -13.10 5.85 26.90
C MET A 204 -13.44 4.60 27.69
N ASN A 205 -12.70 4.41 28.77
CA ASN A 205 -13.00 3.37 29.74
C ASN A 205 -14.27 3.78 30.54
N ASP A 206 -15.18 2.83 30.79
CA ASP A 206 -16.44 3.05 31.49
C ASP A 206 -17.50 3.88 30.72
N ASN A 207 -17.45 3.89 29.39
CA ASN A 207 -18.47 4.47 28.51
C ASN A 207 -18.99 3.41 27.53
N ASP A 208 -20.32 3.34 27.32
CA ASP A 208 -21.00 2.42 26.41
C ASP A 208 -21.27 3.06 25.03
N GLU A 209 -20.88 4.31 24.86
CA GLU A 209 -20.95 5.02 23.59
C GLU A 209 -20.00 4.36 22.57
N LYS A 210 -20.23 4.59 21.28
CA LYS A 210 -19.50 3.95 20.18
C LYS A 210 -18.92 4.99 19.24
N ASP A 211 -17.62 4.86 18.98
CA ASP A 211 -16.89 5.68 18.01
C ASP A 211 -16.97 5.07 16.62
N MET A 212 -17.91 5.57 15.81
CA MET A 212 -18.19 5.06 14.46
C MET A 212 -17.02 5.35 13.52
N TYR A 213 -16.78 4.40 12.60
CA TYR A 213 -15.86 4.59 11.47
C TYR A 213 -16.51 4.21 10.14
N ARG A 214 -16.35 5.07 9.12
CA ARG A 214 -16.73 4.83 7.74
C ARG A 214 -15.54 5.09 6.82
N ASN A 215 -15.37 4.23 5.80
CA ASN A 215 -14.38 4.41 4.74
C ASN A 215 -14.97 3.99 3.40
N ASP A 216 -15.15 4.96 2.51
CA ASP A 216 -15.53 4.76 1.13
C ASP A 216 -14.28 4.99 0.26
N ASN A 217 -13.81 3.96 -0.47
CA ASN A 217 -12.53 3.97 -1.17
C ASN A 217 -12.67 3.52 -2.63
N ILE A 218 -11.99 4.22 -3.52
CA ILE A 218 -11.90 3.89 -4.94
C ILE A 218 -10.41 3.83 -5.31
N ILE A 219 -9.98 2.72 -5.92
CA ILE A 219 -8.64 2.55 -6.48
C ILE A 219 -8.77 2.28 -7.98
N GLY A 220 -7.98 2.95 -8.80
CA GLY A 220 -7.89 2.71 -10.23
C GLY A 220 -6.44 2.58 -10.68
N ASN A 221 -6.17 1.61 -11.55
CA ASN A 221 -4.88 1.45 -12.21
C ASN A 221 -5.11 1.16 -13.70
N PHE A 222 -4.47 1.93 -14.56
CA PHE A 222 -4.66 1.90 -16.00
C PHE A 222 -3.31 1.90 -16.70
N GLY A 223 -3.14 1.03 -17.67
CA GLY A 223 -1.95 0.96 -18.52
C GLY A 223 -2.33 0.95 -19.99
N TYR A 224 -1.62 1.71 -20.81
CA TYR A 224 -1.80 1.76 -22.24
C TYR A 224 -0.46 1.68 -22.99
N GLU A 225 -0.30 0.66 -23.80
CA GLU A 225 0.84 0.49 -24.71
C GLU A 225 0.58 1.25 -26.00
N VAL A 226 1.15 2.45 -26.13
CA VAL A 226 1.03 3.29 -27.33
C VAL A 226 1.67 2.57 -28.53
N ASN A 227 2.89 2.07 -28.33
CA ASN A 227 3.65 1.22 -29.25
C ASN A 227 4.71 0.44 -28.46
N ASP A 228 5.56 -0.31 -29.14
CA ASP A 228 6.59 -1.18 -28.52
C ASP A 228 7.58 -0.42 -27.65
N ASN A 229 7.73 0.89 -27.84
CA ASN A 229 8.68 1.71 -27.12
C ASN A 229 8.04 2.66 -26.11
N PHE A 230 6.74 2.96 -26.23
CA PHE A 230 6.04 3.94 -25.39
C PHE A 230 4.83 3.34 -24.69
N SER A 231 4.76 3.52 -23.39
CA SER A 231 3.58 3.22 -22.59
C SER A 231 3.22 4.37 -21.63
N ILE A 232 1.96 4.39 -21.24
CA ILE A 232 1.38 5.33 -20.28
C ILE A 232 0.79 4.50 -19.16
N GLU A 233 1.12 4.81 -17.93
CA GLU A 233 0.51 4.22 -16.74
C GLU A 233 -0.12 5.33 -15.90
N ASN A 234 -1.30 5.07 -15.36
CA ASN A 234 -1.97 5.96 -14.43
C ASN A 234 -2.55 5.16 -13.27
N SER A 235 -2.22 5.54 -12.06
CA SER A 235 -2.86 5.04 -10.84
C SER A 235 -3.53 6.19 -10.12
N LEU A 236 -4.68 5.92 -9.51
CA LEU A 236 -5.42 6.88 -8.72
C LEU A 236 -6.06 6.22 -7.52
N ARG A 237 -6.23 6.98 -6.45
CA ARG A 237 -7.03 6.62 -5.29
C ARG A 237 -7.84 7.83 -4.84
N PHE A 238 -9.08 7.57 -4.50
CA PHE A 238 -9.96 8.49 -3.78
C PHE A 238 -10.47 7.79 -2.54
N ALA A 239 -10.45 8.46 -1.38
CA ALA A 239 -11.04 7.97 -0.16
C ALA A 239 -11.79 9.09 0.55
N ASP A 240 -12.97 8.74 1.06
CA ASP A 240 -13.81 9.56 1.93
C ASP A 240 -13.98 8.77 3.23
N THR A 241 -13.42 9.28 4.34
CA THR A 241 -13.44 8.62 5.63
C THR A 241 -14.05 9.54 6.68
N PHE A 242 -14.82 8.95 7.57
CA PHE A 242 -15.39 9.61 8.74
C PHE A 242 -15.10 8.77 9.97
N TYR A 243 -14.64 9.38 11.05
CA TYR A 243 -14.49 8.72 12.34
C TYR A 243 -14.82 9.63 13.51
N GLU A 244 -15.39 9.02 14.54
CA GLU A 244 -15.64 9.62 15.84
C GLU A 244 -14.55 9.20 16.81
N TYR A 245 -14.27 10.02 17.80
CA TYR A 245 -13.30 9.71 18.85
C TYR A 245 -13.50 10.60 20.06
N ASP A 246 -13.03 10.12 21.20
CA ASP A 246 -13.10 10.84 22.46
C ASP A 246 -11.85 11.69 22.72
N THR A 247 -12.04 12.79 23.46
CA THR A 247 -10.94 13.58 23.98
C THR A 247 -10.85 13.47 25.51
N VAL A 248 -9.63 13.51 26.04
CA VAL A 248 -9.39 13.45 27.51
C VAL A 248 -9.93 14.65 28.30
N LEU A 249 -10.50 15.64 27.62
CA LEU A 249 -10.93 16.90 28.27
C LEU A 249 -12.33 16.84 28.85
N LYS A 250 -13.16 15.87 28.46
CA LYS A 250 -14.49 15.63 29.02
C LYS A 250 -14.57 14.23 29.60
N SER A 251 -14.52 14.09 30.91
CA SER A 251 -14.65 12.77 31.51
C SER A 251 -16.04 12.18 31.29
N ARG A 252 -16.12 10.97 30.70
CA ARG A 252 -17.24 10.02 30.75
C ARG A 252 -18.50 10.32 29.94
N THR A 253 -18.44 11.14 28.91
CA THR A 253 -19.57 11.30 28.00
C THR A 253 -19.03 11.42 26.58
N ASP A 254 -19.74 10.86 25.61
CA ASP A 254 -19.57 11.17 24.19
C ASP A 254 -19.40 12.69 24.05
N ASP A 255 -18.27 13.14 23.59
CA ASP A 255 -17.97 14.55 23.43
C ASP A 255 -18.21 15.04 21.99
N GLY A 256 -18.69 14.15 21.10
CA GLY A 256 -19.07 14.48 19.73
C GLY A 256 -17.91 14.94 18.85
N VAL A 257 -16.69 14.57 19.20
CA VAL A 257 -15.51 14.87 18.36
C VAL A 257 -15.51 13.96 17.16
N SER A 258 -15.30 14.55 15.99
CA SER A 258 -15.30 13.79 14.75
C SER A 258 -14.35 14.39 13.73
N THR A 259 -13.94 13.57 12.78
CA THR A 259 -13.14 13.99 11.64
C THR A 259 -13.69 13.39 10.35
N ASP A 260 -13.98 14.23 9.37
CA ASP A 260 -14.12 13.87 7.97
C ASP A 260 -12.78 14.07 7.28
N ASN A 261 -12.33 13.08 6.50
CA ASN A 261 -11.09 13.18 5.76
C ASN A 261 -11.29 12.71 4.31
N ILE A 262 -10.97 13.57 3.37
CA ILE A 262 -11.03 13.30 1.93
C ILE A 262 -9.60 13.26 1.41
N GLU A 263 -9.24 12.16 0.76
CA GLU A 263 -7.91 11.96 0.18
C GLU A 263 -8.03 11.67 -1.31
N PHE A 264 -7.20 12.33 -2.10
CA PHE A 264 -7.01 12.02 -3.51
C PHE A 264 -5.53 11.89 -3.81
N SER A 265 -5.14 10.78 -4.42
CA SER A 265 -3.79 10.58 -4.95
C SER A 265 -3.84 10.15 -6.41
N ASN A 266 -2.89 10.63 -7.20
CA ASN A 266 -2.76 10.26 -8.61
C ASN A 266 -1.29 10.19 -9.01
N SER A 267 -0.92 9.17 -9.77
CA SER A 267 0.39 9.02 -10.41
C SER A 267 0.18 8.80 -11.91
N LEU A 268 0.69 9.69 -12.72
CA LEU A 268 0.73 9.56 -14.18
C LEU A 268 2.18 9.35 -14.62
N LYS A 269 2.45 8.26 -15.34
CA LYS A 269 3.79 7.90 -15.82
C LYS A 269 3.81 7.77 -17.32
N LEU A 270 4.77 8.41 -17.96
CA LEU A 270 5.12 8.23 -19.36
C LEU A 270 6.43 7.44 -19.40
N ILE A 271 6.40 6.27 -20.02
CA ILE A 271 7.53 5.34 -20.05
C ILE A 271 7.99 5.19 -21.48
N HIS A 272 9.28 5.45 -21.71
CA HIS A 272 9.94 5.19 -22.97
C HIS A 272 11.03 4.13 -22.78
N LYS A 273 10.93 3.04 -23.52
CA LYS A 273 11.91 1.94 -23.55
C LYS A 273 12.48 1.81 -24.95
N LYS A 274 13.79 1.85 -25.08
CA LYS A 274 14.45 1.60 -26.37
C LYS A 274 15.84 1.04 -26.11
N ASP A 275 16.13 -0.10 -26.71
CA ASP A 275 17.41 -0.81 -26.57
C ASP A 275 17.78 -0.98 -25.07
N ASN A 276 18.88 -0.40 -24.65
CA ASN A 276 19.36 -0.48 -23.28
C ASN A 276 18.83 0.63 -22.37
N PHE A 277 18.00 1.56 -22.88
CA PHE A 277 17.48 2.68 -22.13
C PHE A 277 16.01 2.47 -21.74
N LYS A 278 15.71 2.87 -20.49
CA LYS A 278 14.34 3.09 -20.07
C LYS A 278 14.28 4.44 -19.38
N ASN A 279 13.37 5.30 -19.81
CA ASN A 279 13.13 6.61 -19.23
C ASN A 279 11.68 6.67 -18.73
N THR A 280 11.50 7.14 -17.52
CA THR A 280 10.19 7.32 -16.91
C THR A 280 10.05 8.77 -16.47
N LEU A 281 9.08 9.48 -17.03
CA LEU A 281 8.63 10.78 -16.54
C LEU A 281 7.34 10.56 -15.78
N SER A 282 7.26 11.03 -14.53
CA SER A 282 6.05 10.92 -13.73
C SER A 282 5.64 12.27 -13.13
N TYR A 283 4.33 12.45 -13.05
CA TYR A 283 3.68 13.49 -12.27
C TYR A 283 2.84 12.82 -11.19
N ASN A 284 3.12 13.16 -9.94
CA ASN A 284 2.44 12.63 -8.77
C ASN A 284 1.72 13.76 -8.04
N LYS A 285 0.48 13.51 -7.65
CA LYS A 285 -0.37 14.46 -6.93
C LYS A 285 -0.95 13.82 -5.69
N LEU A 286 -0.94 14.56 -4.58
CA LEU A 286 -1.67 14.24 -3.35
C LEU A 286 -2.49 15.45 -2.93
N GLN A 287 -3.75 15.23 -2.56
CA GLN A 287 -4.62 16.20 -1.91
C GLN A 287 -5.27 15.56 -0.70
N ILE A 288 -5.26 16.27 0.41
CA ILE A 288 -5.88 15.87 1.68
C ILE A 288 -6.70 17.03 2.17
N GLU A 289 -7.97 16.78 2.49
CA GLU A 289 -8.88 17.72 3.11
C GLU A 289 -9.40 17.07 4.38
N ARG A 290 -9.16 17.69 5.53
CA ARG A 290 -9.59 17.20 6.82
C ARG A 290 -10.43 18.24 7.56
N TYR A 291 -11.62 17.85 7.97
CA TYR A 291 -12.60 18.66 8.69
C TYR A 291 -12.81 18.05 10.07
N THR A 292 -12.28 18.68 11.09
CA THR A 292 -12.40 18.22 12.48
C THR A 292 -13.42 19.07 13.21
N THR A 293 -14.35 18.41 13.91
CA THR A 293 -15.30 19.05 14.84
C THR A 293 -14.84 18.71 16.25
N ASP A 294 -14.58 19.72 17.09
CA ASP A 294 -14.18 19.53 18.45
C ASP A 294 -15.40 19.34 19.39
N TYR A 295 -15.15 19.04 20.66
CA TYR A 295 -16.16 18.80 21.69
C TYR A 295 -17.06 20.02 21.99
N LEU A 296 -16.72 21.22 21.51
CA LEU A 296 -17.54 22.43 21.58
C LEU A 296 -18.34 22.66 20.31
N GLY A 297 -18.19 21.80 19.30
CA GLY A 297 -18.78 21.93 17.97
C GLY A 297 -18.03 22.93 17.07
N ALA A 298 -16.83 23.40 17.47
CA ALA A 298 -16.02 24.26 16.64
C ALA A 298 -15.35 23.42 15.52
N LYS A 299 -15.37 23.97 14.29
CA LYS A 299 -14.83 23.30 13.12
C LYS A 299 -13.47 23.84 12.75
N GLN A 300 -12.54 22.95 12.49
CA GLN A 300 -11.20 23.24 11.99
C GLN A 300 -10.99 22.50 10.67
N ASN A 301 -10.46 23.20 9.67
CA ASN A 301 -10.27 22.68 8.32
C ASN A 301 -8.79 22.70 7.97
N TYR A 302 -8.27 21.56 7.52
CA TYR A 302 -6.88 21.39 7.13
C TYR A 302 -6.82 20.94 5.66
N PHE A 303 -5.99 21.61 4.88
CA PHE A 303 -5.78 21.29 3.47
C PHE A 303 -4.31 21.05 3.21
N GLY A 304 -3.97 19.87 2.72
CA GLY A 304 -2.64 19.48 2.28
C GLY A 304 -2.63 19.23 0.79
N HIS A 305 -1.62 19.72 0.10
CA HIS A 305 -1.44 19.52 -1.32
C HIS A 305 0.03 19.28 -1.64
N ARG A 306 0.30 18.28 -2.47
CA ARG A 306 1.63 17.97 -2.99
C ARG A 306 1.56 17.72 -4.47
N ASP A 307 2.44 18.37 -5.21
CA ASP A 307 2.75 18.09 -6.60
C ASP A 307 4.23 17.67 -6.71
N ALA A 308 4.51 16.56 -7.37
CA ALA A 308 5.88 16.12 -7.60
C ALA A 308 6.07 15.72 -9.07
N PHE A 309 7.16 16.20 -9.67
CA PHE A 309 7.62 15.79 -10.98
C PHE A 309 8.91 14.99 -10.82
N ASN A 310 8.92 13.78 -11.38
CA ASN A 310 10.07 12.90 -11.30
C ASN A 310 10.48 12.47 -12.71
N TYR A 311 11.78 12.50 -12.95
CA TYR A 311 12.40 11.84 -14.09
C TYR A 311 13.35 10.77 -13.58
N LEU A 312 13.21 9.54 -14.08
CA LEU A 312 14.07 8.41 -13.79
C LEU A 312 14.57 7.80 -15.10
N GLY A 313 15.88 7.75 -15.25
CA GLY A 313 16.56 7.08 -16.35
C GLY A 313 17.28 5.82 -15.88
N GLU A 314 17.15 4.75 -16.67
CA GLU A 314 17.85 3.49 -16.49
C GLU A 314 18.65 3.20 -17.75
N TYR A 315 19.94 2.87 -17.60
CA TYR A 315 20.81 2.43 -18.69
C TYR A 315 21.47 1.10 -18.33
N ASN A 316 21.15 0.06 -19.07
CA ASN A 316 21.74 -1.26 -18.91
C ASN A 316 23.08 -1.31 -19.65
N LEU A 317 24.19 -1.31 -18.90
CA LEU A 317 25.54 -1.48 -19.43
C LEU A 317 25.81 -2.93 -19.88
N SER A 318 25.30 -3.89 -19.10
CA SER A 318 25.34 -5.33 -19.34
C SER A 318 24.17 -5.99 -18.63
N LEU A 319 24.10 -7.33 -18.66
CA LEU A 319 23.06 -8.08 -17.95
C LEU A 319 23.09 -7.81 -16.42
N ASP A 320 24.31 -7.62 -15.87
CA ASP A 320 24.51 -7.48 -14.41
C ASP A 320 24.78 -6.04 -13.97
N ASN A 321 24.97 -5.11 -14.90
CA ASN A 321 25.35 -3.73 -14.58
C ASN A 321 24.36 -2.72 -15.17
N LYS A 322 23.77 -1.92 -14.29
CA LYS A 322 22.80 -0.88 -14.61
C LYS A 322 23.21 0.45 -13.95
N ILE A 323 23.08 1.52 -14.70
CA ILE A 323 23.15 2.89 -14.16
C ILE A 323 21.71 3.40 -14.02
N VAL A 324 21.38 3.91 -12.84
CA VAL A 324 20.12 4.58 -12.55
C VAL A 324 20.41 6.01 -12.15
N TYR A 325 19.71 6.95 -12.75
CA TYR A 325 19.85 8.38 -12.48
C TYR A 325 18.49 9.07 -12.56
N GLY A 326 18.34 10.15 -11.83
CA GLY A 326 17.06 10.85 -11.83
C GLY A 326 17.10 12.20 -11.16
N VAL A 327 16.00 12.91 -11.30
CA VAL A 327 15.73 14.18 -10.65
C VAL A 327 14.28 14.22 -10.20
N GLU A 328 14.05 14.78 -9.03
CA GLU A 328 12.74 14.97 -8.42
C GLU A 328 12.57 16.43 -8.02
N SER A 329 11.39 16.99 -8.29
CA SER A 329 10.97 18.30 -7.83
C SER A 329 9.62 18.15 -7.13
N GLU A 330 9.53 18.53 -5.87
CA GLU A 330 8.36 18.42 -5.02
C GLU A 330 7.94 19.82 -4.54
N LEU A 331 6.65 20.12 -4.60
CA LEU A 331 6.04 21.32 -4.08
C LEU A 331 4.94 20.91 -3.09
N ASP A 332 5.10 21.30 -1.84
CA ASP A 332 4.11 21.14 -0.78
C ASP A 332 3.44 22.47 -0.46
N ALA A 333 2.13 22.42 -0.27
CA ALA A 333 1.35 23.53 0.24
C ALA A 333 0.36 23.05 1.29
N SER A 334 0.14 23.87 2.32
CA SER A 334 -0.86 23.61 3.35
C SER A 334 -1.58 24.89 3.76
N ARG A 335 -2.83 24.70 4.20
CA ARG A 335 -3.68 25.77 4.76
C ARG A 335 -4.49 25.19 5.92
N MET A 336 -4.61 25.95 6.97
CA MET A 336 -5.49 25.75 8.12
C MET A 336 -6.56 26.82 8.16
#